data_38749a66ca739b8ab832f39921e117b2
#
_entry.id   38749a66ca739b8ab832f39921e117b2
#
_cell.length_a   1.000
_cell.length_b   1.000
_cell.length_c   1.000
_cell.angle_alpha   90.00
_cell.angle_beta   90.00
_cell.angle_gamma   90.00
#
_symmetry.space_group_name_H-M   'P 1'
#
loop_
_entity.id
_entity.type
_entity.pdbx_description
1 polymer ?
#
loop_
_entity_poly.entity_id
_entity_poly.type
_entity_poly.pdbx_seq_one_letter_code
_entity_poly.pdbx_strand_id
1 'polypeptide(L)'
;MLQVSNIDKYYGDAPVLRGVSFTLGHGKKAGVVGPNGSGKSTLMRVIVGLERPDAGSVTLTPGARLGYLRQGFLGDEAAPVMSILERDGAVWPAYQALEGATDDLAAHPNAPDILAHYETTATVFEEAGGYARLAEVEDVLRGLDLAGLDPTRPMGTLSGGQKTRLALAALLLGAPDLLLLDEPTNHLDVDALRWLEGFVAGFPGAALIVSHDRSFLDATVGTILELDDHTHTLRTWPGGYSAYAEARRREEERQLEEYRDQQAEVARVERDIRRMSAGARSVEAKTQADYKGQTRAVKGAARTRAAKVARTAKVRERKLDKELSEHTLEKPKAGWTLKLDFAPPPGGARDVLRVEGLYKSFGERHILAGVDLALRHGERVVLTGPNGGGKSTLLKIVSGELAPDAGTARLGAGVTLGYYGQEQAELDPRRTPLELIRAAAPMTETEARALLHAYLFTRDDVFTPVERLSYGERARLALARLTLSGANLLLLDEPTNHLDIPSRERFEAALVHFDGTVLAVLHDRYSIARLATRVVELRDSALRERCDVH
;
A
#
# COMPACT_ATOMS: atom_id res chain seq x y z
N MET A 1 24.06 10.24 -10.16
CA MET A 1 23.69 8.89 -10.60
C MET A 1 22.46 8.91 -11.50
N LEU A 2 21.32 9.39 -11.05
CA LEU A 2 20.09 9.60 -11.80
C LEU A 2 19.66 11.06 -11.67
N GLN A 3 19.32 11.71 -12.81
CA GLN A 3 18.71 13.03 -12.87
C GLN A 3 17.43 12.96 -13.68
N VAL A 4 16.34 13.39 -13.08
CA VAL A 4 15.01 13.53 -13.69
C VAL A 4 14.69 15.01 -13.74
N SER A 5 14.36 15.54 -14.94
CA SER A 5 14.18 16.97 -15.16
C SER A 5 12.90 17.27 -15.89
N ASN A 6 11.97 17.97 -15.23
CA ASN A 6 10.70 18.48 -15.75
C ASN A 6 9.87 17.45 -16.54
N ILE A 7 9.71 16.24 -15.98
CA ILE A 7 8.95 15.19 -16.65
C ILE A 7 7.46 15.51 -16.60
N ASP A 8 6.86 15.57 -17.78
CA ASP A 8 5.42 15.55 -17.98
C ASP A 8 5.00 14.24 -18.64
N LYS A 9 3.87 13.67 -18.18
CA LYS A 9 3.25 12.48 -18.79
C LYS A 9 1.75 12.56 -18.73
N TYR A 10 1.12 12.26 -19.88
CA TYR A 10 -0.33 12.24 -20.04
C TYR A 10 -0.78 10.90 -20.65
N TYR A 11 -1.99 10.46 -20.31
CA TYR A 11 -2.71 9.39 -21.01
C TYR A 11 -4.00 9.99 -21.59
N GLY A 12 -4.01 10.23 -22.91
CA GLY A 12 -5.00 11.09 -23.53
C GLY A 12 -4.93 12.50 -22.97
N ASP A 13 -6.04 13.03 -22.47
CA ASP A 13 -6.10 14.36 -21.86
C ASP A 13 -5.81 14.34 -20.33
N ALA A 14 -5.67 13.15 -19.73
CA ALA A 14 -5.47 13.01 -18.30
C ALA A 14 -3.97 13.15 -17.92
N PRO A 15 -3.59 14.16 -17.13
CA PRO A 15 -2.22 14.27 -16.63
C PRO A 15 -1.95 13.18 -15.58
N VAL A 16 -0.73 12.64 -15.60
CA VAL A 16 -0.25 11.67 -14.61
C VAL A 16 1.00 12.17 -13.90
N LEU A 17 1.89 12.86 -14.62
CA LEU A 17 3.08 13.52 -14.06
C LEU A 17 3.14 14.93 -14.64
N ARG A 18 3.47 15.93 -13.78
CA ARG A 18 3.63 17.34 -14.18
C ARG A 18 4.89 17.92 -13.58
N GLY A 19 5.85 18.30 -14.43
CA GLY A 19 7.08 18.99 -14.03
C GLY A 19 7.92 18.23 -12.99
N VAL A 20 7.85 16.90 -12.97
CA VAL A 20 8.53 16.07 -11.99
C VAL A 20 10.04 16.19 -12.15
N SER A 21 10.72 16.63 -11.09
CA SER A 21 12.17 16.85 -11.09
C SER A 21 12.77 16.40 -9.77
N PHE A 22 13.84 15.58 -9.83
CA PHE A 22 14.65 15.20 -8.68
C PHE A 22 16.00 14.65 -9.13
N THR A 23 16.93 14.53 -8.18
CA THR A 23 18.24 13.91 -8.41
C THR A 23 18.50 12.84 -7.35
N LEU A 24 19.10 11.73 -7.77
CA LEU A 24 19.53 10.66 -6.89
C LEU A 24 21.03 10.42 -7.07
N GLY A 25 21.82 10.73 -6.04
CA GLY A 25 23.26 10.54 -6.03
C GLY A 25 23.65 9.08 -5.84
N HIS A 26 24.94 8.75 -6.07
CA HIS A 26 25.48 7.42 -5.79
C HIS A 26 25.33 7.08 -4.28
N GLY A 27 25.00 5.84 -3.95
CA GLY A 27 24.78 5.39 -2.57
C GLY A 27 23.54 5.99 -1.88
N LYS A 28 22.78 6.87 -2.56
CA LYS A 28 21.55 7.44 -2.01
C LYS A 28 20.35 6.56 -2.31
N LYS A 29 19.47 6.45 -1.32
CA LYS A 29 18.24 5.66 -1.41
C LYS A 29 17.04 6.57 -1.17
N ALA A 30 16.07 6.53 -2.09
CA ALA A 30 14.85 7.33 -2.02
C ALA A 30 13.61 6.44 -2.14
N GLY A 31 12.61 6.71 -1.30
CA GLY A 31 11.30 6.09 -1.36
C GLY A 31 10.31 6.96 -2.14
N VAL A 32 9.55 6.37 -3.05
CA VAL A 32 8.44 7.04 -3.75
C VAL A 32 7.14 6.64 -3.11
N VAL A 33 6.41 7.60 -2.58
CA VAL A 33 5.12 7.40 -1.93
C VAL A 33 4.03 8.22 -2.60
N GLY A 34 2.79 7.83 -2.42
CA GLY A 34 1.60 8.52 -2.95
C GLY A 34 0.42 7.57 -3.05
N PRO A 35 -0.81 8.08 -3.22
CA PRO A 35 -1.99 7.26 -3.42
C PRO A 35 -1.89 6.32 -4.62
N ASN A 36 -2.74 5.28 -4.65
CA ASN A 36 -2.86 4.45 -5.83
C ASN A 36 -3.37 5.29 -7.02
N GLY A 37 -2.74 5.10 -8.19
CA GLY A 37 -3.04 5.92 -9.37
C GLY A 37 -2.28 7.25 -9.47
N SER A 38 -1.46 7.65 -8.48
CA SER A 38 -0.69 8.91 -8.52
C SER A 38 0.45 8.93 -9.54
N GLY A 39 0.72 7.82 -10.25
CA GLY A 39 1.75 7.78 -11.29
C GLY A 39 3.11 7.18 -10.85
N LYS A 40 3.22 6.56 -9.68
CA LYS A 40 4.47 5.95 -9.18
C LYS A 40 5.10 4.96 -10.17
N SER A 41 4.33 3.97 -10.61
CA SER A 41 4.82 2.98 -11.60
C SER A 41 5.05 3.60 -12.99
N THR A 42 4.30 4.64 -13.37
CA THR A 42 4.55 5.41 -14.59
C THR A 42 5.90 6.12 -14.53
N LEU A 43 6.22 6.76 -13.38
CA LEU A 43 7.52 7.38 -13.16
C LEU A 43 8.64 6.35 -13.29
N MET A 44 8.49 5.16 -12.69
CA MET A 44 9.47 4.08 -12.83
C MET A 44 9.65 3.67 -14.29
N ARG A 45 8.56 3.46 -15.05
CA ARG A 45 8.61 3.09 -16.47
C ARG A 45 9.28 4.16 -17.35
N VAL A 46 9.05 5.43 -17.04
CA VAL A 46 9.72 6.55 -17.73
C VAL A 46 11.23 6.54 -17.42
N ILE A 47 11.65 6.31 -16.17
CA ILE A 47 13.06 6.26 -15.79
C ILE A 47 13.78 5.10 -16.48
N VAL A 48 13.14 3.94 -16.59
CA VAL A 48 13.71 2.75 -17.29
C VAL A 48 13.73 2.93 -18.81
N GLY A 49 12.97 3.89 -19.35
CA GLY A 49 12.82 4.09 -20.80
C GLY A 49 11.80 3.16 -21.46
N LEU A 50 10.96 2.48 -20.67
CA LEU A 50 9.83 1.68 -21.18
C LEU A 50 8.68 2.56 -21.67
N GLU A 51 8.56 3.76 -21.12
CA GLU A 51 7.63 4.79 -21.58
C GLU A 51 8.38 6.09 -21.87
N ARG A 52 8.02 6.77 -22.95
CA ARG A 52 8.56 8.08 -23.25
C ARG A 52 7.77 9.15 -22.51
N PRO A 53 8.44 10.11 -21.84
CA PRO A 53 7.78 11.29 -21.33
C PRO A 53 7.27 12.16 -22.47
N ASP A 54 6.23 12.95 -22.23
CA ASP A 54 5.71 13.92 -23.20
C ASP A 54 6.55 15.21 -23.20
N ALA A 55 7.16 15.54 -22.04
CA ALA A 55 8.18 16.59 -21.92
C ALA A 55 9.22 16.21 -20.86
N GLY A 56 10.36 16.89 -20.88
CA GLY A 56 11.45 16.66 -19.94
C GLY A 56 12.43 15.58 -20.37
N SER A 57 13.33 15.20 -19.46
CA SER A 57 14.37 14.21 -19.74
C SER A 57 14.82 13.44 -18.50
N VAL A 58 15.26 12.21 -18.72
CA VAL A 58 15.92 11.36 -17.73
C VAL A 58 17.37 11.15 -18.15
N THR A 59 18.29 11.37 -17.26
CA THR A 59 19.72 11.21 -17.51
C THR A 59 20.32 10.29 -16.45
N LEU A 60 21.02 9.24 -16.91
CA LEU A 60 21.80 8.33 -16.07
C LEU A 60 23.29 8.60 -16.30
N THR A 61 24.11 8.34 -15.29
CA THR A 61 25.57 8.34 -15.45
C THR A 61 25.96 7.37 -16.57
N PRO A 62 26.79 7.77 -17.54
CA PRO A 62 27.21 6.88 -18.62
C PRO A 62 27.82 5.58 -18.09
N GLY A 63 27.41 4.46 -18.66
CA GLY A 63 27.88 3.12 -18.28
C GLY A 63 27.25 2.54 -17.01
N ALA A 64 26.37 3.27 -16.33
CA ALA A 64 25.67 2.75 -15.16
C ALA A 64 24.66 1.65 -15.55
N ARG A 65 24.74 0.51 -14.87
CA ARG A 65 23.80 -0.61 -15.02
C ARG A 65 22.55 -0.35 -14.20
N LEU A 66 21.40 -0.36 -14.86
CA LEU A 66 20.10 -0.16 -14.24
C LEU A 66 19.43 -1.51 -14.04
N GLY A 67 19.04 -1.80 -12.81
CA GLY A 67 18.20 -2.94 -12.46
C GLY A 67 16.79 -2.50 -12.14
N TYR A 68 15.78 -3.11 -12.75
CA TYR A 68 14.38 -2.79 -12.53
C TYR A 68 13.56 -4.03 -12.15
N LEU A 69 13.02 -4.01 -10.94
CA LEU A 69 11.99 -4.95 -10.53
C LEU A 69 10.62 -4.36 -10.88
N ARG A 70 10.00 -4.94 -11.88
CA ARG A 70 8.65 -4.57 -12.30
C ARG A 70 7.60 -5.31 -11.45
N GLN A 71 6.47 -4.69 -11.22
CA GLN A 71 5.30 -5.35 -10.63
C GLN A 71 4.82 -6.47 -11.57
N GLY A 72 4.87 -7.72 -11.09
CA GLY A 72 4.53 -8.93 -11.85
C GLY A 72 5.72 -9.54 -12.60
N PHE A 73 5.66 -10.85 -12.78
CA PHE A 73 6.69 -11.63 -13.47
C PHE A 73 6.51 -11.58 -15.00
N LEU A 74 7.59 -11.30 -15.73
CA LEU A 74 7.65 -11.27 -17.19
C LEU A 74 8.81 -12.15 -17.68
N GLY A 75 8.87 -13.39 -17.25
CA GLY A 75 9.83 -14.36 -17.78
C GLY A 75 9.16 -15.38 -18.70
N ASP A 76 9.98 -16.14 -19.44
CA ASP A 76 9.50 -17.31 -20.18
C ASP A 76 9.07 -18.39 -19.16
N GLU A 77 7.79 -18.70 -19.16
CA GLU A 77 7.23 -19.71 -18.23
C GLU A 77 7.77 -21.13 -18.48
N ALA A 78 8.25 -21.42 -19.69
CA ALA A 78 8.84 -22.70 -20.03
C ALA A 78 10.32 -22.81 -19.61
N ALA A 79 10.99 -21.69 -19.39
CA ALA A 79 12.39 -21.67 -19.01
C ALA A 79 12.61 -22.21 -17.58
N PRO A 80 13.74 -22.92 -17.33
CA PRO A 80 14.08 -23.38 -15.99
C PRO A 80 14.42 -22.23 -15.05
N VAL A 81 14.22 -22.42 -13.74
CA VAL A 81 14.50 -21.43 -12.70
C VAL A 81 15.92 -20.85 -12.81
N MET A 82 16.90 -21.71 -13.12
CA MET A 82 18.30 -21.29 -13.26
C MET A 82 18.56 -20.35 -14.44
N SER A 83 17.73 -20.34 -15.48
CA SER A 83 17.91 -19.42 -16.61
C SER A 83 17.85 -17.94 -16.23
N ILE A 84 17.21 -17.62 -15.12
CA ILE A 84 17.21 -16.25 -14.57
C ILE A 84 18.58 -15.86 -14.00
N LEU A 85 19.35 -16.83 -13.53
CA LEU A 85 20.67 -16.62 -12.94
C LEU A 85 21.79 -16.58 -14.01
N GLU A 86 21.47 -16.93 -15.26
CA GLU A 86 22.38 -16.98 -16.41
C GLU A 86 22.93 -15.62 -16.89
N ARG A 87 22.54 -14.52 -16.29
CA ARG A 87 22.97 -13.18 -16.75
C ARG A 87 24.46 -12.90 -16.60
N ASP A 88 25.22 -13.72 -15.86
CA ASP A 88 26.68 -13.64 -15.79
C ASP A 88 27.31 -14.65 -16.77
N GLY A 89 27.52 -14.21 -17.99
CA GLY A 89 27.84 -14.97 -19.19
C GLY A 89 29.03 -15.94 -19.18
N ALA A 90 29.81 -16.07 -18.10
CA ALA A 90 30.95 -16.99 -18.02
C ALA A 90 30.75 -18.08 -16.95
N VAL A 91 30.11 -17.79 -15.84
CA VAL A 91 30.02 -18.73 -14.71
C VAL A 91 29.01 -19.84 -14.96
N TRP A 92 27.89 -19.57 -15.60
CA TRP A 92 26.87 -20.57 -15.84
C TRP A 92 27.26 -21.67 -16.83
N PRO A 93 27.82 -21.36 -18.02
CA PRO A 93 28.34 -22.39 -18.91
C PRO A 93 29.44 -23.25 -18.26
N ALA A 94 30.33 -22.62 -17.47
CA ALA A 94 31.36 -23.34 -16.72
C ALA A 94 30.76 -24.26 -15.64
N TYR A 95 29.69 -23.83 -14.96
CA TYR A 95 28.96 -24.65 -13.99
C TYR A 95 28.32 -25.87 -14.65
N GLN A 96 27.61 -25.69 -15.77
CA GLN A 96 27.02 -26.82 -16.53
C GLN A 96 28.08 -27.81 -17.03
N ALA A 97 29.21 -27.30 -17.50
CA ALA A 97 30.32 -28.17 -17.91
C ALA A 97 30.88 -28.95 -16.72
N LEU A 98 30.98 -28.32 -15.54
CA LEU A 98 31.44 -28.98 -14.32
C LEU A 98 30.45 -30.05 -13.82
N GLU A 99 29.14 -29.75 -13.83
CA GLU A 99 28.11 -30.75 -13.49
C GLU A 99 28.18 -31.96 -14.43
N GLY A 100 28.22 -31.74 -15.75
CA GLY A 100 28.37 -32.83 -16.72
C GLY A 100 29.63 -33.65 -16.48
N ALA A 101 30.77 -32.99 -16.25
CA ALA A 101 32.03 -33.70 -15.95
C ALA A 101 31.98 -34.44 -14.59
N THR A 102 31.22 -33.94 -13.62
CA THR A 102 31.00 -34.61 -12.33
C THR A 102 30.16 -35.85 -12.47
N ASP A 103 29.10 -35.81 -13.28
CA ASP A 103 28.25 -36.96 -13.57
C ASP A 103 29.02 -38.05 -14.35
N ASP A 104 29.82 -37.64 -15.32
CA ASP A 104 30.70 -38.57 -16.07
C ASP A 104 31.74 -39.24 -15.16
N LEU A 105 32.35 -38.48 -14.24
CA LEU A 105 33.29 -39.01 -13.26
C LEU A 105 32.62 -39.97 -12.26
N ALA A 106 31.39 -39.66 -11.84
CA ALA A 106 30.60 -40.53 -10.96
C ALA A 106 30.27 -41.87 -11.66
N ALA A 107 29.97 -41.81 -12.97
CA ALA A 107 29.70 -43.01 -13.76
C ALA A 107 30.96 -43.84 -14.07
N HIS A 108 32.13 -43.20 -14.20
CA HIS A 108 33.39 -43.84 -14.61
C HIS A 108 34.58 -43.38 -13.74
N PRO A 109 34.62 -43.69 -12.43
CA PRO A 109 35.55 -43.11 -11.48
C PRO A 109 37.04 -43.45 -11.70
N ASN A 110 37.33 -44.45 -12.53
CA ASN A 110 38.69 -44.90 -12.78
C ASN A 110 39.20 -44.58 -14.21
N ALA A 111 38.47 -43.76 -14.98
CA ALA A 111 38.89 -43.37 -16.33
C ALA A 111 39.79 -42.11 -16.29
N PRO A 112 41.09 -42.21 -16.65
CA PRO A 112 42.04 -41.09 -16.52
C PRO A 112 41.68 -39.87 -17.38
N ASP A 113 41.09 -40.07 -18.53
CA ASP A 113 40.63 -39.04 -19.46
C ASP A 113 39.43 -38.27 -18.91
N ILE A 114 38.50 -38.93 -18.22
CA ILE A 114 37.35 -38.30 -17.55
C ILE A 114 37.84 -37.50 -16.34
N LEU A 115 38.78 -38.02 -15.56
CA LEU A 115 39.38 -37.27 -14.45
C LEU A 115 40.08 -36.00 -14.95
N ALA A 116 40.87 -36.07 -16.01
CA ALA A 116 41.53 -34.91 -16.60
C ALA A 116 40.53 -33.88 -17.15
N HIS A 117 39.40 -34.34 -17.72
CA HIS A 117 38.32 -33.43 -18.14
C HIS A 117 37.67 -32.74 -16.96
N TYR A 118 37.38 -33.47 -15.88
CA TYR A 118 36.86 -32.87 -14.63
C TYR A 118 37.79 -31.82 -14.04
N GLU A 119 39.10 -32.14 -13.93
CA GLU A 119 40.10 -31.19 -13.40
C GLU A 119 40.17 -29.91 -14.26
N THR A 120 40.10 -30.04 -15.59
CA THR A 120 40.09 -28.89 -16.49
C THR A 120 38.84 -28.03 -16.33
N THR A 121 37.67 -28.66 -16.28
CA THR A 121 36.39 -27.92 -16.11
C THR A 121 36.28 -27.30 -14.73
N ALA A 122 36.78 -27.96 -13.68
CA ALA A 122 36.83 -27.41 -12.32
C ALA A 122 37.75 -26.16 -12.26
N THR A 123 38.91 -26.20 -12.93
CA THR A 123 39.82 -25.07 -13.01
C THR A 123 39.17 -23.88 -13.74
N VAL A 124 38.51 -24.09 -14.86
CA VAL A 124 37.80 -23.06 -15.62
C VAL A 124 36.68 -22.43 -14.77
N PHE A 125 35.95 -23.25 -14.01
CA PHE A 125 34.90 -22.77 -13.11
C PHE A 125 35.47 -21.92 -11.95
N GLU A 126 36.57 -22.36 -11.35
CA GLU A 126 37.26 -21.64 -10.28
C GLU A 126 37.83 -20.30 -10.77
N GLU A 127 38.52 -20.29 -11.94
CA GLU A 127 39.06 -19.06 -12.56
C GLU A 127 37.95 -18.06 -12.94
N ALA A 128 36.75 -18.55 -13.29
CA ALA A 128 35.57 -17.71 -13.48
C ALA A 128 34.96 -17.17 -12.18
N GLY A 129 35.52 -17.51 -11.00
CA GLY A 129 34.98 -17.13 -9.69
C GLY A 129 33.70 -17.90 -9.31
N GLY A 130 33.48 -19.08 -9.91
CA GLY A 130 32.24 -19.82 -9.84
C GLY A 130 31.81 -20.15 -8.40
N TYR A 131 32.73 -20.64 -7.55
CA TYR A 131 32.37 -20.96 -6.15
C TYR A 131 31.91 -19.77 -5.32
N ALA A 132 32.56 -18.60 -5.47
CA ALA A 132 32.15 -17.38 -4.79
C ALA A 132 30.75 -16.93 -5.27
N ARG A 133 30.50 -17.07 -6.58
CA ARG A 133 29.22 -16.75 -7.18
C ARG A 133 28.10 -17.68 -6.74
N LEU A 134 28.36 -19.00 -6.65
CA LEU A 134 27.36 -19.94 -6.12
C LEU A 134 26.99 -19.62 -4.67
N ALA A 135 27.96 -19.29 -3.82
CA ALA A 135 27.71 -18.90 -2.45
C ALA A 135 26.82 -17.64 -2.37
N GLU A 136 27.08 -16.65 -3.22
CA GLU A 136 26.25 -15.43 -3.32
C GLU A 136 24.83 -15.77 -3.78
N VAL A 137 24.68 -16.64 -4.79
CA VAL A 137 23.37 -17.13 -5.28
C VAL A 137 22.61 -17.84 -4.16
N GLU A 138 23.26 -18.75 -3.43
CA GLU A 138 22.64 -19.47 -2.32
C GLU A 138 22.20 -18.52 -1.19
N ASP A 139 22.99 -17.53 -0.84
CA ASP A 139 22.64 -16.54 0.18
C ASP A 139 21.42 -15.70 -0.23
N VAL A 140 21.39 -15.24 -1.48
CA VAL A 140 20.25 -14.49 -2.01
C VAL A 140 18.99 -15.37 -2.05
N LEU A 141 19.09 -16.60 -2.56
CA LEU A 141 17.96 -17.51 -2.62
C LEU A 141 17.46 -17.89 -1.22
N ARG A 142 18.36 -18.13 -0.27
CA ARG A 142 18.01 -18.41 1.13
C ARG A 142 17.33 -17.21 1.79
N GLY A 143 17.88 -16.00 1.58
CA GLY A 143 17.31 -14.77 2.11
C GLY A 143 15.89 -14.47 1.59
N LEU A 144 15.60 -14.90 0.37
CA LEU A 144 14.29 -14.72 -0.26
C LEU A 144 13.36 -15.94 -0.09
N ASP A 145 13.67 -16.87 0.82
CA ASP A 145 12.88 -18.10 1.06
C ASP A 145 12.65 -18.90 -0.23
N LEU A 146 13.72 -19.05 -1.02
CA LEU A 146 13.78 -19.86 -2.24
C LEU A 146 14.80 -21.01 -2.11
N ALA A 147 15.34 -21.24 -0.90
CA ALA A 147 16.26 -22.34 -0.65
C ALA A 147 15.60 -23.68 -0.96
N GLY A 148 16.34 -24.56 -1.65
CA GLY A 148 15.82 -25.89 -2.05
C GLY A 148 14.85 -25.87 -3.23
N LEU A 149 14.71 -24.76 -3.93
CA LEU A 149 14.00 -24.72 -5.20
C LEU A 149 14.81 -25.47 -6.26
N ASP A 150 14.19 -26.48 -6.90
CA ASP A 150 14.81 -27.24 -7.97
C ASP A 150 15.22 -26.31 -9.13
N PRO A 151 16.53 -26.20 -9.44
CA PRO A 151 17.02 -25.33 -10.48
C PRO A 151 16.47 -25.62 -11.88
N THR A 152 16.12 -26.88 -12.14
CA THR A 152 15.63 -27.37 -13.45
C THR A 152 14.11 -27.17 -13.61
N ARG A 153 13.41 -26.82 -12.52
CA ARG A 153 11.96 -26.65 -12.51
C ARG A 153 11.52 -25.51 -13.44
N PRO A 154 10.49 -25.72 -14.30
CA PRO A 154 9.96 -24.66 -15.14
C PRO A 154 9.35 -23.52 -14.32
N MET A 155 9.65 -22.26 -14.68
CA MET A 155 9.16 -21.06 -13.98
C MET A 155 7.63 -20.98 -13.96
N GLY A 156 6.94 -21.51 -14.98
CA GLY A 156 5.47 -21.55 -15.02
C GLY A 156 4.82 -22.29 -13.86
N THR A 157 5.55 -23.26 -13.26
CA THR A 157 5.05 -24.06 -12.13
C THR A 157 5.17 -23.39 -10.76
N LEU A 158 5.83 -22.23 -10.71
CA LEU A 158 6.01 -21.45 -9.48
C LEU A 158 4.75 -20.66 -9.15
N SER A 159 4.49 -20.46 -7.84
CA SER A 159 3.48 -19.51 -7.39
C SER A 159 3.86 -18.07 -7.79
N GLY A 160 2.86 -17.15 -7.88
CA GLY A 160 3.12 -15.76 -8.19
C GLY A 160 4.14 -15.11 -7.24
N GLY A 161 4.07 -15.41 -5.94
CA GLY A 161 5.03 -14.94 -4.96
C GLY A 161 6.44 -15.51 -5.17
N GLN A 162 6.58 -16.79 -5.52
CA GLN A 162 7.88 -17.37 -5.85
C GLN A 162 8.47 -16.75 -7.11
N LYS A 163 7.65 -16.51 -8.15
CA LYS A 163 8.07 -15.82 -9.38
C LYS A 163 8.61 -14.41 -9.09
N THR A 164 7.92 -13.65 -8.25
CA THR A 164 8.35 -12.29 -7.86
C THR A 164 9.65 -12.32 -7.07
N ARG A 165 9.79 -13.21 -6.10
CA ARG A 165 11.02 -13.40 -5.30
C ARG A 165 12.20 -13.83 -6.16
N LEU A 166 11.97 -14.71 -7.13
CA LEU A 166 12.99 -15.15 -8.07
C LEU A 166 13.45 -14.02 -9.01
N ALA A 167 12.51 -13.18 -9.50
CA ALA A 167 12.84 -11.99 -10.27
C ALA A 167 13.68 -10.99 -9.45
N LEU A 168 13.35 -10.84 -8.16
CA LEU A 168 14.15 -10.03 -7.24
C LEU A 168 15.54 -10.61 -7.05
N ALA A 169 15.68 -11.94 -6.85
CA ALA A 169 16.97 -12.61 -6.75
C ALA A 169 17.85 -12.34 -7.98
N ALA A 170 17.31 -12.53 -9.18
CA ALA A 170 18.00 -12.28 -10.43
C ALA A 170 18.46 -10.81 -10.57
N LEU A 171 17.62 -9.87 -10.13
CA LEU A 171 17.95 -8.45 -10.14
C LEU A 171 19.13 -8.14 -9.23
N LEU A 172 19.10 -8.65 -8.00
CA LEU A 172 20.13 -8.41 -6.99
C LEU A 172 21.46 -9.03 -7.39
N LEU A 173 21.40 -10.25 -7.92
CA LEU A 173 22.57 -10.95 -8.46
C LEU A 173 23.18 -10.29 -9.71
N GLY A 174 22.41 -9.51 -10.46
CA GLY A 174 22.89 -8.72 -11.59
C GLY A 174 23.81 -7.54 -11.20
N ALA A 175 24.06 -7.30 -9.92
CA ALA A 175 24.90 -6.24 -9.37
C ALA A 175 24.72 -4.90 -10.11
N PRO A 176 23.52 -4.32 -10.17
CA PRO A 176 23.26 -3.04 -10.81
C PRO A 176 23.89 -1.88 -10.02
N ASP A 177 24.12 -0.75 -10.68
CA ASP A 177 24.57 0.49 -10.02
C ASP A 177 23.38 1.32 -9.51
N LEU A 178 22.21 1.15 -10.16
CA LEU A 178 20.94 1.77 -9.77
C LEU A 178 19.84 0.71 -9.69
N LEU A 179 19.26 0.55 -8.52
CA LEU A 179 18.08 -0.28 -8.27
C LEU A 179 16.79 0.53 -8.40
N LEU A 180 15.86 0.07 -9.20
CA LEU A 180 14.49 0.53 -9.24
C LEU A 180 13.58 -0.61 -8.77
N LEU A 181 12.96 -0.45 -7.60
CA LEU A 181 12.12 -1.48 -6.98
C LEU A 181 10.67 -1.00 -6.91
N ASP A 182 9.77 -1.65 -7.65
CA ASP A 182 8.33 -1.35 -7.64
C ASP A 182 7.59 -2.40 -6.81
N GLU A 183 7.21 -2.04 -5.58
CA GLU A 183 6.55 -2.87 -4.57
C GLU A 183 7.31 -4.19 -4.26
N PRO A 184 8.61 -4.12 -3.90
CA PRO A 184 9.42 -5.32 -3.65
C PRO A 184 8.99 -6.10 -2.40
N THR A 185 8.23 -5.47 -1.52
CA THR A 185 7.77 -6.03 -0.24
C THR A 185 6.55 -6.92 -0.38
N ASN A 186 5.85 -6.88 -1.52
CA ASN A 186 4.70 -7.72 -1.77
C ASN A 186 5.10 -9.20 -1.81
N HIS A 187 4.32 -10.05 -1.16
CA HIS A 187 4.53 -11.49 -1.07
C HIS A 187 5.79 -11.94 -0.32
N LEU A 188 6.47 -11.04 0.40
CA LEU A 188 7.55 -11.39 1.32
C LEU A 188 6.97 -11.61 2.73
N ASP A 189 7.47 -12.63 3.41
CA ASP A 189 7.23 -12.79 4.85
C ASP A 189 8.20 -11.92 5.68
N VAL A 190 8.02 -11.94 6.99
CA VAL A 190 8.80 -11.08 7.90
C VAL A 190 10.31 -11.36 7.82
N ASP A 191 10.71 -12.61 7.62
CA ASP A 191 12.13 -13.00 7.57
C ASP A 191 12.76 -12.55 6.25
N ALA A 192 12.07 -12.75 5.11
CA ALA A 192 12.53 -12.27 3.79
C ALA A 192 12.54 -10.73 3.71
N LEU A 193 11.57 -10.04 4.35
CA LEU A 193 11.57 -8.58 4.47
C LEU A 193 12.78 -8.06 5.22
N ARG A 194 13.13 -8.65 6.38
CA ARG A 194 14.31 -8.26 7.15
C ARG A 194 15.61 -8.47 6.38
N TRP A 195 15.69 -9.58 5.66
CA TRP A 195 16.85 -9.83 4.81
C TRP A 195 16.95 -8.78 3.70
N LEU A 196 15.85 -8.46 3.01
CA LEU A 196 15.84 -7.44 1.96
C LEU A 196 16.16 -6.04 2.51
N GLU A 197 15.68 -5.68 3.69
CA GLU A 197 16.06 -4.45 4.39
C GLU A 197 17.59 -4.35 4.57
N GLY A 198 18.19 -5.41 5.11
CA GLY A 198 19.64 -5.48 5.31
C GLY A 198 20.40 -5.37 3.99
N PHE A 199 19.94 -6.07 2.95
CA PHE A 199 20.53 -6.02 1.62
C PHE A 199 20.47 -4.61 1.03
N VAL A 200 19.28 -3.99 0.98
CA VAL A 200 19.09 -2.64 0.42
C VAL A 200 19.86 -1.59 1.24
N ALA A 201 19.86 -1.70 2.57
CA ALA A 201 20.63 -0.80 3.44
C ALA A 201 22.13 -0.87 3.15
N GLY A 202 22.68 -2.08 2.95
CA GLY A 202 24.08 -2.33 2.61
C GLY A 202 24.43 -2.10 1.15
N PHE A 203 23.45 -1.94 0.26
CA PHE A 203 23.68 -1.81 -1.18
C PHE A 203 24.50 -0.54 -1.49
N PRO A 204 25.68 -0.66 -2.19
CA PRO A 204 26.56 0.47 -2.42
C PRO A 204 26.04 1.45 -3.48
N GLY A 205 25.20 0.98 -4.40
CA GLY A 205 24.61 1.78 -5.47
C GLY A 205 23.46 2.68 -5.00
N ALA A 206 22.82 3.34 -5.95
CA ALA A 206 21.62 4.12 -5.69
C ALA A 206 20.37 3.24 -5.75
N ALA A 207 19.32 3.56 -4.97
CA ALA A 207 18.06 2.87 -5.05
C ALA A 207 16.87 3.84 -5.03
N LEU A 208 15.90 3.59 -5.94
CA LEU A 208 14.61 4.25 -5.95
C LEU A 208 13.54 3.19 -5.73
N ILE A 209 12.76 3.34 -4.68
CA ILE A 209 11.89 2.29 -4.15
C ILE A 209 10.46 2.81 -4.05
N VAL A 210 9.52 2.17 -4.72
CA VAL A 210 8.09 2.32 -4.46
C VAL A 210 7.71 1.24 -3.47
N SER A 211 7.20 1.60 -2.31
CA SER A 211 6.67 0.64 -1.35
C SER A 211 5.56 1.24 -0.51
N HIS A 212 4.64 0.38 -0.09
CA HIS A 212 3.61 0.67 0.89
C HIS A 212 3.97 0.15 2.30
N ASP A 213 5.13 -0.45 2.47
CA ASP A 213 5.65 -0.87 3.77
C ASP A 213 6.44 0.26 4.44
N ARG A 214 5.86 0.81 5.51
CA ARG A 214 6.41 1.95 6.26
C ARG A 214 7.71 1.59 6.98
N SER A 215 7.77 0.40 7.57
CA SER A 215 8.95 -0.09 8.29
C SER A 215 10.12 -0.31 7.34
N PHE A 216 9.85 -0.88 6.17
CA PHE A 216 10.83 -1.07 5.12
C PHE A 216 11.40 0.26 4.62
N LEU A 217 10.53 1.25 4.37
CA LEU A 217 10.99 2.59 3.97
C LEU A 217 11.83 3.26 5.06
N ASP A 218 11.43 3.18 6.34
CA ASP A 218 12.21 3.74 7.44
C ASP A 218 13.60 3.09 7.58
N ALA A 219 13.69 1.77 7.34
CA ALA A 219 14.94 1.05 7.44
C ALA A 219 15.89 1.29 6.25
N THR A 220 15.36 1.65 5.07
CA THR A 220 16.14 1.61 3.83
C THR A 220 16.39 2.95 3.18
N VAL A 221 15.51 3.96 3.34
CA VAL A 221 15.62 5.21 2.59
C VAL A 221 15.92 6.41 3.48
N GLY A 222 16.69 7.36 2.94
CA GLY A 222 17.00 8.63 3.60
C GLY A 222 16.25 9.84 3.03
N THR A 223 15.39 9.63 2.04
CA THR A 223 14.60 10.67 1.39
C THR A 223 13.29 10.07 0.89
N ILE A 224 12.19 10.79 1.08
CA ILE A 224 10.89 10.44 0.53
C ILE A 224 10.53 11.41 -0.61
N LEU A 225 10.09 10.84 -1.72
CA LEU A 225 9.56 11.52 -2.89
C LEU A 225 8.06 11.28 -2.92
N GLU A 226 7.28 12.30 -2.57
CA GLU A 226 5.83 12.24 -2.55
C GLU A 226 5.24 12.66 -3.89
N LEU A 227 4.48 11.79 -4.53
CA LEU A 227 3.66 12.09 -5.71
C LEU A 227 2.24 12.41 -5.28
N ASP A 228 1.80 13.64 -5.58
CA ASP A 228 0.45 14.12 -5.31
C ASP A 228 -0.48 13.72 -6.49
N ASP A 229 -1.63 13.10 -6.17
CA ASP A 229 -2.59 12.60 -7.16
C ASP A 229 -3.51 13.68 -7.75
N HIS A 230 -3.50 14.89 -7.20
CA HIS A 230 -4.30 16.02 -7.68
C HIS A 230 -3.49 16.99 -8.53
N THR A 231 -2.32 17.38 -8.02
CA THR A 231 -1.42 18.30 -8.73
C THR A 231 -0.52 17.58 -9.71
N HIS A 232 -0.34 16.26 -9.55
CA HIS A 232 0.55 15.39 -10.31
C HIS A 232 2.03 15.82 -10.22
N THR A 233 2.36 16.56 -9.18
CA THR A 233 3.71 17.07 -8.91
C THR A 233 4.41 16.22 -7.85
N LEU A 234 5.75 16.35 -7.79
CA LEU A 234 6.57 15.65 -6.83
C LEU A 234 7.09 16.62 -5.77
N ARG A 235 6.98 16.22 -4.50
CA ARG A 235 7.61 16.90 -3.37
C ARG A 235 8.67 16.00 -2.75
N THR A 236 9.77 16.62 -2.31
CA THR A 236 10.90 15.90 -1.68
C THR A 236 10.91 16.19 -0.18
N TRP A 237 10.99 15.13 0.62
CA TRP A 237 11.03 15.20 2.08
C TRP A 237 12.29 14.50 2.58
N PRO A 238 13.11 15.15 3.43
CA PRO A 238 14.28 14.53 4.03
C PRO A 238 13.87 13.53 5.12
N GLY A 239 14.63 12.43 5.24
CA GLY A 239 14.40 11.39 6.24
C GLY A 239 13.64 10.18 5.70
N GLY A 240 13.37 9.22 6.59
CA GLY A 240 12.56 8.03 6.33
C GLY A 240 11.06 8.34 6.35
N TYR A 241 10.25 7.27 6.30
CA TYR A 241 8.79 7.40 6.25
C TYR A 241 8.20 8.07 7.51
N SER A 242 8.67 7.72 8.71
CA SER A 242 8.18 8.30 9.97
C SER A 242 8.39 9.81 10.04
N ALA A 243 9.57 10.29 9.63
CA ALA A 243 9.87 11.72 9.57
C ALA A 243 8.97 12.45 8.55
N TYR A 244 8.76 11.86 7.38
CA TYR A 244 7.83 12.35 6.36
C TYR A 244 6.40 12.44 6.90
N ALA A 245 5.89 11.36 7.49
CA ALA A 245 4.51 11.30 8.01
C ALA A 245 4.26 12.38 9.08
N GLU A 246 5.22 12.60 9.98
CA GLU A 246 5.14 13.64 10.99
C GLU A 246 5.17 15.04 10.37
N ALA A 247 6.08 15.29 9.43
CA ALA A 247 6.19 16.57 8.74
C ALA A 247 4.91 16.89 7.95
N ARG A 248 4.36 15.90 7.25
CA ARG A 248 3.11 16.03 6.50
C ARG A 248 1.92 16.32 7.41
N ARG A 249 1.78 15.60 8.52
CA ARG A 249 0.71 15.85 9.49
C ARG A 249 0.76 17.28 10.03
N ARG A 250 1.96 17.77 10.40
CA ARG A 250 2.13 19.16 10.86
C ARG A 250 1.74 20.17 9.78
N GLU A 251 2.07 19.90 8.53
CA GLU A 251 1.70 20.73 7.38
C GLU A 251 0.18 20.77 7.18
N GLU A 252 -0.50 19.60 7.24
CA GLU A 252 -1.96 19.48 7.13
C GLU A 252 -2.67 20.17 8.30
N GLU A 253 -2.19 20.02 9.53
CA GLU A 253 -2.71 20.71 10.72
C GLU A 253 -2.60 22.23 10.56
N ARG A 254 -1.45 22.73 10.12
CA ARG A 254 -1.23 24.14 9.85
C ARG A 254 -2.17 24.68 8.76
N GLN A 255 -2.29 23.99 7.63
CA GLN A 255 -3.19 24.40 6.55
C GLN A 255 -4.65 24.42 7.00
N LEU A 256 -5.05 23.46 7.85
CA LEU A 256 -6.41 23.44 8.40
C LEU A 256 -6.65 24.60 9.36
N GLU A 257 -5.68 24.96 10.18
CA GLU A 257 -5.74 26.10 11.10
C GLU A 257 -5.82 27.41 10.31
N GLU A 258 -4.93 27.63 9.34
CA GLU A 258 -4.96 28.81 8.45
C GLU A 258 -6.31 28.95 7.72
N TYR A 259 -6.86 27.83 7.22
CA TYR A 259 -8.19 27.83 6.60
C TYR A 259 -9.30 28.21 7.58
N ARG A 260 -9.27 27.64 8.81
CA ARG A 260 -10.26 27.97 9.85
C ARG A 260 -10.19 29.44 10.24
N ASP A 261 -9.00 29.99 10.40
CA ASP A 261 -8.77 31.39 10.73
C ASP A 261 -9.29 32.30 9.61
N GLN A 262 -9.00 31.97 8.35
CA GLN A 262 -9.56 32.74 7.22
C GLN A 262 -11.09 32.68 7.21
N GLN A 263 -11.70 31.51 7.42
CA GLN A 263 -13.17 31.38 7.47
C GLN A 263 -13.79 32.17 8.63
N ALA A 264 -13.14 32.17 9.79
CA ALA A 264 -13.58 32.95 10.96
C ALA A 264 -13.52 34.45 10.69
N GLU A 265 -12.44 34.92 10.04
CA GLU A 265 -12.30 36.33 9.66
C GLU A 265 -13.33 36.76 8.60
N VAL A 266 -13.52 35.93 7.55
CA VAL A 266 -14.59 36.17 6.55
C VAL A 266 -15.95 36.27 7.21
N ALA A 267 -16.31 35.33 8.08
CA ALA A 267 -17.58 35.34 8.79
C ALA A 267 -17.73 36.56 9.73
N ARG A 268 -16.63 37.06 10.29
CA ARG A 268 -16.61 38.28 11.11
C ARG A 268 -16.88 39.50 10.24
N VAL A 269 -16.17 39.67 9.15
CA VAL A 269 -16.34 40.82 8.22
C VAL A 269 -17.74 40.82 7.60
N GLU A 270 -18.26 39.67 7.20
CA GLU A 270 -19.64 39.55 6.68
C GLU A 270 -20.69 39.97 7.73
N ARG A 271 -20.52 39.54 9.00
CA ARG A 271 -21.42 39.96 10.09
C ARG A 271 -21.39 41.45 10.30
N ASP A 272 -20.22 42.08 10.26
CA ASP A 272 -20.08 43.54 10.38
C ASP A 272 -20.73 44.28 9.21
N ILE A 273 -20.54 43.80 7.96
CA ILE A 273 -21.18 44.34 6.75
C ILE A 273 -22.71 44.26 6.90
N ARG A 274 -23.25 43.09 7.29
CA ARG A 274 -24.68 42.87 7.51
C ARG A 274 -25.23 43.83 8.61
N ARG A 275 -24.50 43.98 9.73
CA ARG A 275 -24.88 44.89 10.81
C ARG A 275 -24.91 46.36 10.35
N MET A 276 -23.88 46.78 9.60
CA MET A 276 -23.81 48.13 9.04
C MET A 276 -24.93 48.39 8.03
N SER A 277 -25.21 47.46 7.14
CA SER A 277 -26.26 47.55 6.13
C SER A 277 -27.65 47.56 6.75
N ALA A 278 -27.92 46.72 7.77
CA ALA A 278 -29.16 46.68 8.51
C ALA A 278 -29.36 47.99 9.30
N GLY A 279 -28.31 48.55 9.94
CA GLY A 279 -28.34 49.83 10.62
C GLY A 279 -28.66 50.99 9.67
N ALA A 280 -28.06 51.02 8.48
CA ALA A 280 -28.36 52.04 7.47
C ALA A 280 -29.82 51.98 7.00
N ARG A 281 -30.36 50.77 6.70
CA ARG A 281 -31.77 50.54 6.34
C ARG A 281 -32.75 50.95 7.45
N SER A 282 -32.43 50.65 8.74
CA SER A 282 -33.26 51.00 9.88
C SER A 282 -33.34 52.52 10.07
N VAL A 283 -32.23 53.26 9.90
CA VAL A 283 -32.20 54.72 9.93
C VAL A 283 -33.03 55.31 8.79
N GLU A 284 -32.96 54.76 7.59
CA GLU A 284 -33.73 55.18 6.43
C GLU A 284 -35.23 54.95 6.62
N ALA A 285 -35.65 53.80 7.14
CA ALA A 285 -37.03 53.45 7.44
C ALA A 285 -37.62 54.34 8.56
N LYS A 286 -36.87 54.60 9.66
CA LYS A 286 -37.27 55.51 10.74
C LYS A 286 -37.37 56.95 10.23
N THR A 287 -36.48 57.39 9.34
CA THR A 287 -36.52 58.73 8.73
C THR A 287 -37.75 58.88 7.84
N GLN A 288 -38.33 57.84 7.31
CA GLN A 288 -39.53 57.82 6.51
C GLN A 288 -40.83 57.82 7.37
N ALA A 289 -40.83 57.14 8.52
CA ALA A 289 -42.00 56.88 9.34
C ALA A 289 -42.22 57.97 10.43
N ASP A 290 -41.15 58.42 11.14
CA ASP A 290 -41.26 59.25 12.39
C ASP A 290 -41.16 60.77 12.19
N TYR A 291 -41.01 61.26 10.97
CA TYR A 291 -40.67 62.66 10.76
C TYR A 291 -41.85 63.55 10.24
N LYS A 292 -43.09 63.30 10.67
CA LYS A 292 -44.18 64.22 10.47
C LYS A 292 -44.03 65.42 11.47
N GLY A 293 -43.16 66.41 11.16
CA GLY A 293 -43.00 67.62 12.00
C GLY A 293 -41.59 68.17 12.15
N GLN A 294 -40.55 67.49 11.68
CA GLN A 294 -39.17 67.97 11.79
C GLN A 294 -38.65 68.70 10.54
N THR A 295 -37.75 69.69 10.74
CA THR A 295 -37.16 70.48 9.69
C THR A 295 -36.40 69.69 8.60
N ARG A 296 -36.44 70.17 7.36
CA ARG A 296 -35.80 69.59 6.18
C ARG A 296 -34.30 69.29 6.37
N ALA A 297 -33.62 70.08 7.25
CA ALA A 297 -32.20 69.91 7.56
C ALA A 297 -31.88 68.63 8.37
N VAL A 298 -32.73 68.27 9.36
CA VAL A 298 -32.53 67.07 10.20
C VAL A 298 -32.73 65.77 9.38
N LYS A 299 -33.75 65.80 8.48
CA LYS A 299 -33.96 64.70 7.52
C LYS A 299 -32.76 64.51 6.57
N GLY A 300 -32.19 65.61 6.11
CA GLY A 300 -31.00 65.61 5.23
C GLY A 300 -29.78 65.03 5.95
N ALA A 301 -29.51 65.43 7.18
CA ALA A 301 -28.38 64.93 7.95
C ALA A 301 -28.46 63.41 8.27
N ALA A 302 -29.65 62.87 8.58
CA ALA A 302 -29.88 61.48 8.86
C ALA A 302 -29.68 60.63 7.57
N ARG A 303 -30.22 61.07 6.43
CA ARG A 303 -30.02 60.44 5.12
C ARG A 303 -28.55 60.41 4.70
N THR A 304 -27.82 61.52 4.90
CA THR A 304 -26.39 61.60 4.58
C THR A 304 -25.57 60.64 5.44
N ARG A 305 -25.90 60.49 6.73
CA ARG A 305 -25.24 59.50 7.62
C ARG A 305 -25.55 58.07 7.19
N ALA A 306 -26.82 57.74 6.90
CA ALA A 306 -27.19 56.40 6.41
C ALA A 306 -26.49 56.06 5.07
N ALA A 307 -26.47 57.02 4.13
CA ALA A 307 -25.77 56.85 2.85
C ALA A 307 -24.25 56.65 3.04
N LYS A 308 -23.61 57.37 3.99
CA LYS A 308 -22.18 57.16 4.30
C LYS A 308 -21.92 55.78 4.88
N VAL A 309 -22.77 55.28 5.79
CA VAL A 309 -22.64 53.92 6.36
C VAL A 309 -22.85 52.87 5.30
N ALA A 310 -23.86 52.98 4.44
CA ALA A 310 -24.12 52.09 3.33
C ALA A 310 -22.94 52.03 2.32
N ARG A 311 -22.36 53.22 2.01
CA ARG A 311 -21.18 53.32 1.15
C ARG A 311 -19.96 52.62 1.79
N THR A 312 -19.74 52.79 3.09
CA THR A 312 -18.65 52.10 3.80
C THR A 312 -18.85 50.59 3.82
N ALA A 313 -20.09 50.11 4.04
CA ALA A 313 -20.42 48.70 3.95
C ALA A 313 -20.09 48.13 2.56
N LYS A 314 -20.50 48.81 1.48
CA LYS A 314 -20.22 48.40 0.09
C LYS A 314 -18.73 48.42 -0.28
N VAL A 315 -17.97 49.38 0.29
CA VAL A 315 -16.50 49.40 0.13
C VAL A 315 -15.84 48.20 0.83
N ARG A 316 -16.30 47.88 2.05
CA ARG A 316 -15.81 46.67 2.77
C ARG A 316 -16.17 45.38 2.08
N GLU A 317 -17.39 45.27 1.54
CA GLU A 317 -17.83 44.13 0.72
C GLU A 317 -16.92 43.92 -0.48
N ARG A 318 -16.67 44.97 -1.27
CA ARG A 318 -15.77 44.92 -2.43
C ARG A 318 -14.32 44.57 -2.05
N LYS A 319 -13.85 45.04 -0.88
CA LYS A 319 -12.51 44.68 -0.39
C LYS A 319 -12.44 43.22 -0.02
N LEU A 320 -13.46 42.68 0.66
CA LEU A 320 -13.56 41.28 0.99
C LEU A 320 -13.63 40.41 -0.27
N ASP A 321 -14.47 40.77 -1.25
CA ASP A 321 -14.58 40.08 -2.52
C ASP A 321 -13.24 40.04 -3.26
N LYS A 322 -12.48 41.12 -3.23
CA LYS A 322 -11.16 41.20 -3.84
C LYS A 322 -10.16 40.32 -3.08
N GLU A 323 -10.10 40.38 -1.76
CA GLU A 323 -9.23 39.52 -0.94
C GLU A 323 -9.57 38.05 -1.14
N LEU A 324 -10.83 37.67 -1.21
CA LEU A 324 -11.26 36.31 -1.50
C LEU A 324 -10.89 35.88 -2.91
N SER A 325 -11.00 36.75 -3.93
CA SER A 325 -10.61 36.41 -5.30
C SER A 325 -9.10 36.23 -5.47
N GLU A 326 -8.28 36.92 -4.68
CA GLU A 326 -6.82 36.86 -4.77
C GLU A 326 -6.19 35.82 -3.83
N HIS A 327 -6.81 35.54 -2.67
CA HIS A 327 -6.21 34.75 -1.57
C HIS A 327 -7.18 33.77 -0.91
N THR A 328 -8.15 33.21 -1.66
CA THR A 328 -8.98 32.16 -1.08
C THR A 328 -8.15 30.90 -0.84
N LEU A 329 -7.99 30.53 0.42
CA LEU A 329 -7.46 29.23 0.77
C LEU A 329 -8.51 28.17 0.43
N GLU A 330 -8.14 27.22 -0.40
CA GLU A 330 -8.99 26.04 -0.60
C GLU A 330 -9.04 25.26 0.72
N LYS A 331 -10.22 24.76 1.07
CA LYS A 331 -10.32 23.83 2.21
C LYS A 331 -9.33 22.71 1.99
N PRO A 332 -8.39 22.48 2.92
CA PRO A 332 -7.54 21.30 2.83
C PRO A 332 -8.43 20.11 2.59
N LYS A 333 -8.22 19.41 1.48
CA LYS A 333 -9.02 18.23 1.19
C LYS A 333 -8.67 17.24 2.29
N ALA A 334 -9.60 17.05 3.23
CA ALA A 334 -9.52 15.89 4.11
C ALA A 334 -9.35 14.71 3.16
N GLY A 335 -8.18 14.09 3.18
CA GLY A 335 -7.93 12.93 2.35
C GLY A 335 -9.13 12.01 2.48
N TRP A 336 -9.56 11.37 1.40
CA TRP A 336 -10.76 10.54 1.34
C TRP A 336 -10.92 9.73 2.63
N THR A 337 -12.00 9.92 3.37
CA THR A 337 -12.23 9.17 4.60
C THR A 337 -12.91 7.86 4.26
N LEU A 338 -12.15 6.77 4.27
CA LEU A 338 -12.71 5.44 4.31
C LEU A 338 -13.48 5.34 5.65
N LYS A 339 -14.79 5.47 5.63
CA LYS A 339 -15.62 5.26 6.82
C LYS A 339 -15.87 3.77 6.97
N LEU A 340 -15.03 3.12 7.75
CA LEU A 340 -15.23 1.75 8.19
C LEU A 340 -16.04 1.80 9.51
N ASP A 341 -17.32 2.09 9.40
CA ASP A 341 -18.25 1.98 10.53
C ASP A 341 -18.78 0.55 10.56
N PHE A 342 -18.19 -0.30 11.39
CA PHE A 342 -18.77 -1.61 11.68
C PHE A 342 -20.02 -1.39 12.53
N ALA A 343 -21.12 -2.07 12.16
CA ALA A 343 -22.30 -2.10 13.01
C ALA A 343 -21.93 -2.70 14.37
N PRO A 344 -22.44 -2.17 15.51
CA PRO A 344 -22.14 -2.72 16.81
C PRO A 344 -22.49 -4.21 16.83
N PRO A 345 -21.56 -5.10 17.23
CA PRO A 345 -21.78 -6.52 17.20
C PRO A 345 -22.88 -6.92 18.20
N PRO A 346 -23.76 -7.85 17.86
CA PRO A 346 -24.65 -8.45 18.84
C PRO A 346 -23.80 -9.08 19.96
N GLY A 347 -24.22 -8.92 21.22
CA GLY A 347 -23.49 -9.46 22.38
C GLY A 347 -23.14 -10.94 22.19
N GLY A 348 -21.84 -11.25 22.19
CA GLY A 348 -21.31 -12.58 21.92
C GLY A 348 -20.80 -13.30 23.17
N ALA A 349 -20.48 -14.58 23.02
CA ALA A 349 -19.86 -15.39 24.06
C ALA A 349 -18.48 -14.85 24.44
N ARG A 350 -18.06 -15.08 25.70
CA ARG A 350 -16.71 -14.73 26.17
C ARG A 350 -15.60 -15.44 25.37
N ASP A 351 -15.84 -16.71 25.01
CA ASP A 351 -14.98 -17.52 24.14
C ASP A 351 -15.55 -17.47 22.71
N VAL A 352 -14.86 -16.78 21.83
CA VAL A 352 -15.31 -16.48 20.45
C VAL A 352 -14.92 -17.58 19.48
N LEU A 353 -13.70 -18.13 19.64
CA LEU A 353 -13.18 -19.22 18.82
C LEU A 353 -12.38 -20.18 19.68
N ARG A 354 -12.57 -21.49 19.44
CA ARG A 354 -11.76 -22.54 20.03
C ARG A 354 -11.34 -23.56 18.99
N VAL A 355 -10.05 -23.68 18.81
CA VAL A 355 -9.38 -24.67 17.95
C VAL A 355 -8.65 -25.63 18.84
N GLU A 356 -8.89 -26.94 18.69
CA GLU A 356 -8.30 -27.98 19.52
C GLU A 356 -7.73 -29.11 18.68
N GLY A 357 -6.42 -29.35 18.84
CA GLY A 357 -5.71 -30.45 18.23
C GLY A 357 -5.87 -30.51 16.71
N LEU A 358 -5.73 -29.38 16.01
CA LEU A 358 -6.03 -29.29 14.60
C LEU A 358 -4.90 -29.87 13.74
N TYR A 359 -5.24 -30.79 12.85
CA TYR A 359 -4.34 -31.38 11.87
C TYR A 359 -4.84 -31.12 10.46
N LYS A 360 -3.89 -30.81 9.55
CA LYS A 360 -4.15 -30.70 8.10
C LYS A 360 -2.92 -31.02 7.30
N SER A 361 -3.10 -31.87 6.26
CA SER A 361 -2.05 -32.26 5.32
C SER A 361 -2.54 -32.14 3.88
N PHE A 362 -1.63 -31.88 2.96
CA PHE A 362 -1.85 -31.95 1.52
C PHE A 362 -0.82 -32.92 0.92
N GLY A 363 -1.29 -34.10 0.53
CA GLY A 363 -0.42 -35.21 0.17
C GLY A 363 0.47 -35.60 1.36
N GLU A 364 1.77 -35.70 1.16
CA GLU A 364 2.76 -36.02 2.21
C GLU A 364 3.14 -34.82 3.10
N ARG A 365 2.74 -33.61 2.72
CA ARG A 365 3.13 -32.40 3.43
C ARG A 365 2.16 -32.09 4.58
N HIS A 366 2.65 -32.18 5.82
CA HIS A 366 1.91 -31.72 6.99
C HIS A 366 1.98 -30.19 7.11
N ILE A 367 0.81 -29.54 7.11
CA ILE A 367 0.68 -28.09 7.18
C ILE A 367 0.34 -27.64 8.59
N LEU A 368 -0.56 -28.36 9.28
CA LEU A 368 -0.92 -28.12 10.67
C LEU A 368 -0.78 -29.43 11.43
N ALA A 369 -0.12 -29.40 12.61
CA ALA A 369 0.15 -30.58 13.40
C ALA A 369 -0.14 -30.32 14.89
N GLY A 370 -1.39 -30.62 15.31
CA GLY A 370 -1.82 -30.43 16.70
C GLY A 370 -1.94 -28.97 17.11
N VAL A 371 -2.49 -28.13 16.22
CA VAL A 371 -2.62 -26.69 16.48
C VAL A 371 -3.78 -26.41 17.43
N ASP A 372 -3.49 -25.69 18.53
CA ASP A 372 -4.47 -25.18 19.49
C ASP A 372 -4.50 -23.66 19.47
N LEU A 373 -5.71 -23.06 19.43
CA LEU A 373 -5.91 -21.61 19.46
C LEU A 373 -7.24 -21.27 20.13
N ALA A 374 -7.23 -20.37 21.10
CA ALA A 374 -8.44 -19.82 21.67
C ALA A 374 -8.46 -18.29 21.51
N LEU A 375 -9.60 -17.74 21.13
CA LEU A 375 -9.83 -16.29 21.02
C LEU A 375 -10.96 -15.88 21.98
N ARG A 376 -10.73 -14.82 22.72
CA ARG A 376 -11.72 -14.20 23.59
C ARG A 376 -12.27 -12.93 22.96
N HIS A 377 -13.46 -12.55 23.41
CA HIS A 377 -14.12 -11.33 22.95
C HIS A 377 -13.21 -10.10 23.13
N GLY A 378 -13.12 -9.28 22.08
CA GLY A 378 -12.31 -8.06 22.06
C GLY A 378 -10.81 -8.29 21.83
N GLU A 379 -10.32 -9.54 21.74
CA GLU A 379 -8.93 -9.79 21.36
C GLU A 379 -8.69 -9.48 19.88
N ARG A 380 -7.54 -8.87 19.61
CA ARG A 380 -6.99 -8.71 18.26
C ARG A 380 -5.71 -9.53 18.17
N VAL A 381 -5.86 -10.75 17.63
CA VAL A 381 -4.76 -11.70 17.49
C VAL A 381 -4.19 -11.61 16.09
N VAL A 382 -2.89 -11.38 15.99
CA VAL A 382 -2.17 -11.38 14.71
C VAL A 382 -1.42 -12.70 14.57
N LEU A 383 -1.68 -13.37 13.44
CA LEU A 383 -1.03 -14.61 13.02
C LEU A 383 0.12 -14.27 12.08
N THR A 384 1.34 -14.59 12.50
CA THR A 384 2.57 -14.42 11.71
C THR A 384 3.18 -15.77 11.34
N GLY A 385 4.23 -15.77 10.53
CA GLY A 385 4.99 -16.98 10.15
C GLY A 385 5.39 -16.99 8.68
N PRO A 386 6.21 -17.96 8.26
CA PRO A 386 6.72 -18.06 6.90
C PRO A 386 5.62 -18.24 5.87
N ASN A 387 5.92 -17.87 4.62
CA ASN A 387 5.02 -18.11 3.51
C ASN A 387 4.87 -19.62 3.26
N GLY A 388 3.62 -20.05 2.98
CA GLY A 388 3.30 -21.48 2.86
C GLY A 388 3.31 -22.24 4.19
N GLY A 389 3.45 -21.56 5.35
CA GLY A 389 3.42 -22.15 6.69
C GLY A 389 2.02 -22.54 7.18
N GLY A 390 0.95 -22.33 6.38
CA GLY A 390 -0.40 -22.79 6.73
C GLY A 390 -1.33 -21.72 7.33
N LYS A 391 -0.94 -20.45 7.34
CA LYS A 391 -1.73 -19.34 7.90
C LYS A 391 -3.12 -19.25 7.26
N SER A 392 -3.19 -19.15 5.93
CA SER A 392 -4.45 -19.11 5.17
C SER A 392 -5.24 -20.42 5.30
N THR A 393 -4.53 -21.57 5.42
CA THR A 393 -5.16 -22.87 5.68
C THR A 393 -5.90 -22.87 7.01
N LEU A 394 -5.29 -22.34 8.07
CA LEU A 394 -5.93 -22.20 9.37
C LEU A 394 -7.16 -21.30 9.30
N LEU A 395 -7.07 -20.14 8.63
CA LEU A 395 -8.22 -19.24 8.46
C LEU A 395 -9.35 -19.91 7.67
N LYS A 396 -9.05 -20.64 6.58
CA LYS A 396 -10.03 -21.39 5.78
C LYS A 396 -10.69 -22.52 6.57
N ILE A 397 -10.01 -23.15 7.51
CA ILE A 397 -10.63 -24.16 8.38
C ILE A 397 -11.53 -23.48 9.39
N VAL A 398 -11.12 -22.38 9.99
CA VAL A 398 -11.95 -21.61 10.93
C VAL A 398 -13.19 -21.00 10.23
N SER A 399 -13.06 -20.57 8.97
CA SER A 399 -14.20 -20.08 8.18
C SER A 399 -15.17 -21.19 7.75
N GLY A 400 -14.73 -22.46 7.83
CA GLY A 400 -15.54 -23.61 7.37
C GLY A 400 -15.41 -23.92 5.88
N GLU A 401 -14.57 -23.20 5.14
CA GLU A 401 -14.29 -23.45 3.71
C GLU A 401 -13.46 -24.71 3.48
N LEU A 402 -12.67 -25.11 4.47
CA LEU A 402 -11.80 -26.29 4.41
C LEU A 402 -12.02 -27.17 5.64
N ALA A 403 -12.25 -28.47 5.40
CA ALA A 403 -12.36 -29.43 6.50
C ALA A 403 -10.95 -29.80 7.02
N PRO A 404 -10.76 -29.90 8.35
CA PRO A 404 -9.55 -30.45 8.94
C PRO A 404 -9.49 -31.97 8.75
N ASP A 405 -8.27 -32.54 8.85
CA ASP A 405 -8.09 -34.00 8.81
C ASP A 405 -8.34 -34.61 10.21
N ALA A 406 -8.01 -33.87 11.27
CA ALA A 406 -8.34 -34.19 12.67
C ALA A 406 -8.42 -32.92 13.52
N GLY A 407 -8.99 -33.04 14.70
CA GLY A 407 -9.24 -31.91 15.60
C GLY A 407 -10.53 -31.19 15.31
N THR A 408 -10.76 -30.07 15.98
CA THR A 408 -11.99 -29.27 15.81
C THR A 408 -11.71 -27.78 15.87
N ALA A 409 -12.47 -27.01 15.06
CA ALA A 409 -12.57 -25.55 15.17
C ALA A 409 -14.02 -25.19 15.43
N ARG A 410 -14.31 -24.52 16.55
CA ARG A 410 -15.69 -24.19 16.98
C ARG A 410 -15.82 -22.70 17.27
N LEU A 411 -16.85 -22.10 16.70
CA LEU A 411 -17.24 -20.73 17.02
C LEU A 411 -18.12 -20.72 18.27
N GLY A 412 -17.96 -19.68 19.08
CA GLY A 412 -18.80 -19.44 20.24
C GLY A 412 -20.27 -19.16 19.90
N ALA A 413 -21.16 -19.28 20.87
CA ALA A 413 -22.57 -18.97 20.68
C ALA A 413 -22.77 -17.49 20.29
N GLY A 414 -23.60 -17.23 19.28
CA GLY A 414 -23.86 -15.86 18.80
C GLY A 414 -22.69 -15.20 18.04
N VAL A 415 -21.67 -15.97 17.64
CA VAL A 415 -20.59 -15.46 16.80
C VAL A 415 -21.06 -15.43 15.34
N THR A 416 -20.99 -14.22 14.76
CA THR A 416 -21.16 -13.98 13.32
C THR A 416 -19.80 -13.72 12.71
N LEU A 417 -19.41 -14.59 11.78
CA LEU A 417 -18.10 -14.54 11.14
C LEU A 417 -18.10 -13.63 9.91
N GLY A 418 -17.12 -12.74 9.81
CA GLY A 418 -16.74 -12.04 8.59
C GLY A 418 -15.37 -12.52 8.13
N TYR A 419 -15.29 -13.03 6.89
CA TYR A 419 -14.02 -13.48 6.32
C TYR A 419 -13.59 -12.59 5.17
N TYR A 420 -12.32 -12.20 5.17
CA TYR A 420 -11.65 -11.49 4.08
C TYR A 420 -10.49 -12.36 3.60
N GLY A 421 -10.68 -13.01 2.47
CA GLY A 421 -9.69 -13.91 1.86
C GLY A 421 -8.69 -13.18 0.97
N GLN A 422 -7.50 -13.74 0.83
CA GLN A 422 -6.39 -13.16 0.08
C GLN A 422 -6.72 -12.91 -1.41
N GLU A 423 -7.42 -13.83 -2.08
CA GLU A 423 -7.75 -13.74 -3.51
C GLU A 423 -9.08 -13.03 -3.79
N GLN A 424 -9.82 -12.60 -2.75
CA GLN A 424 -11.15 -11.99 -2.88
C GLN A 424 -12.11 -12.82 -3.75
N ALA A 425 -11.91 -14.14 -3.76
CA ALA A 425 -12.71 -15.11 -4.53
C ALA A 425 -14.22 -15.07 -4.21
N GLU A 426 -14.58 -14.42 -3.10
CA GLU A 426 -15.95 -14.24 -2.67
C GLU A 426 -16.74 -13.20 -3.50
N LEU A 427 -16.05 -12.41 -4.33
CA LEU A 427 -16.69 -11.43 -5.19
C LEU A 427 -17.03 -12.07 -6.53
N ASP A 428 -18.32 -12.13 -6.86
CA ASP A 428 -18.78 -12.59 -8.17
C ASP A 428 -18.21 -11.67 -9.27
N PRO A 429 -17.35 -12.18 -10.18
CA PRO A 429 -16.65 -11.35 -11.17
C PRO A 429 -17.59 -10.66 -12.17
N ARG A 430 -18.81 -11.19 -12.35
CA ARG A 430 -19.79 -10.66 -13.31
C ARG A 430 -20.67 -9.56 -12.74
N ARG A 431 -20.75 -9.45 -11.41
CA ARG A 431 -21.57 -8.44 -10.74
C ARG A 431 -20.85 -7.11 -10.64
N THR A 432 -21.64 -6.05 -10.47
CA THR A 432 -21.13 -4.70 -10.22
C THR A 432 -20.99 -4.45 -8.71
N PRO A 433 -20.15 -3.50 -8.27
CA PRO A 433 -20.08 -3.07 -6.88
C PRO A 433 -21.43 -2.71 -6.28
N LEU A 434 -22.27 -1.99 -7.04
CA LEU A 434 -23.61 -1.61 -6.60
C LEU A 434 -24.50 -2.81 -6.31
N GLU A 435 -24.50 -3.82 -7.19
CA GLU A 435 -25.28 -5.05 -7.01
C GLU A 435 -24.79 -5.86 -5.81
N LEU A 436 -23.48 -5.95 -5.60
CA LEU A 436 -22.90 -6.70 -4.48
C LEU A 436 -23.20 -6.05 -3.13
N ILE A 437 -23.13 -4.74 -3.03
CA ILE A 437 -23.45 -4.00 -1.79
C ILE A 437 -24.95 -4.10 -1.48
N ARG A 438 -25.83 -3.95 -2.46
CA ARG A 438 -27.29 -4.10 -2.26
C ARG A 438 -27.71 -5.52 -1.95
N ALA A 439 -26.95 -6.51 -2.38
CA ALA A 439 -27.17 -7.91 -1.99
C ALA A 439 -26.70 -8.22 -0.57
N ALA A 440 -25.72 -7.48 -0.04
CA ALA A 440 -25.16 -7.68 1.30
C ALA A 440 -26.07 -7.14 2.41
N ALA A 441 -26.80 -6.03 2.16
CA ALA A 441 -27.71 -5.45 3.13
C ALA A 441 -28.90 -4.73 2.43
N PRO A 442 -30.10 -4.72 3.04
CA PRO A 442 -31.24 -3.99 2.50
C PRO A 442 -30.98 -2.49 2.58
N MET A 443 -30.78 -1.86 1.43
CA MET A 443 -30.55 -0.41 1.30
C MET A 443 -31.02 0.11 -0.05
N THR A 444 -31.31 1.40 -0.10
CA THR A 444 -31.63 2.10 -1.35
C THR A 444 -30.40 2.24 -2.23
N GLU A 445 -30.60 2.49 -3.52
CA GLU A 445 -29.48 2.74 -4.44
C GLU A 445 -28.66 3.96 -4.01
N THR A 446 -29.31 5.01 -3.50
CA THR A 446 -28.64 6.22 -3.01
C THR A 446 -27.72 5.94 -1.82
N GLU A 447 -28.17 5.12 -0.86
CA GLU A 447 -27.37 4.71 0.29
C GLU A 447 -26.20 3.82 -0.14
N ALA A 448 -26.42 2.87 -1.05
CA ALA A 448 -25.38 2.01 -1.59
C ALA A 448 -24.30 2.83 -2.35
N ARG A 449 -24.71 3.81 -3.14
CA ARG A 449 -23.78 4.72 -3.82
C ARG A 449 -23.01 5.61 -2.83
N ALA A 450 -23.67 6.11 -1.78
CA ALA A 450 -23.02 6.91 -0.73
C ALA A 450 -21.97 6.07 0.03
N LEU A 451 -22.30 4.80 0.33
CA LEU A 451 -21.36 3.86 0.92
C LEU A 451 -20.17 3.61 -0.03
N LEU A 452 -20.42 3.24 -1.28
CA LEU A 452 -19.38 2.99 -2.27
C LEU A 452 -18.49 4.23 -2.48
N HIS A 453 -19.06 5.43 -2.46
CA HIS A 453 -18.30 6.67 -2.51
C HIS A 453 -17.36 6.83 -1.30
N ALA A 454 -17.79 6.43 -0.10
CA ALA A 454 -16.92 6.40 1.08
C ALA A 454 -15.76 5.39 0.96
N TYR A 455 -15.90 4.38 0.06
CA TYR A 455 -14.85 3.42 -0.30
C TYR A 455 -14.13 3.78 -1.61
N LEU A 456 -14.21 5.05 -2.04
CA LEU A 456 -13.49 5.60 -3.19
C LEU A 456 -13.96 5.06 -4.56
N PHE A 457 -15.19 4.61 -4.67
CA PHE A 457 -15.78 4.34 -5.97
C PHE A 457 -16.41 5.62 -6.52
N THR A 458 -16.02 6.00 -7.72
CA THR A 458 -16.52 7.19 -8.40
C THR A 458 -17.73 6.87 -9.30
N ARG A 459 -18.23 7.87 -10.02
CA ARG A 459 -19.52 7.82 -10.73
C ARG A 459 -19.77 6.56 -11.56
N ASP A 460 -18.81 6.12 -12.34
CA ASP A 460 -18.97 5.00 -13.29
C ASP A 460 -18.42 3.67 -12.74
N ASP A 461 -17.51 3.73 -11.77
CA ASP A 461 -16.88 2.53 -11.17
C ASP A 461 -17.91 1.63 -10.49
N VAL A 462 -19.00 2.22 -9.95
CA VAL A 462 -20.07 1.47 -9.26
C VAL A 462 -20.84 0.53 -10.20
N PHE A 463 -20.75 0.76 -11.52
CA PHE A 463 -21.38 -0.05 -12.57
C PHE A 463 -20.41 -0.94 -13.32
N THR A 464 -19.12 -0.83 -13.03
CA THR A 464 -18.09 -1.64 -13.70
C THR A 464 -18.08 -3.05 -13.11
N PRO A 465 -18.17 -4.12 -13.93
CA PRO A 465 -18.08 -5.49 -13.44
C PRO A 465 -16.78 -5.72 -12.66
N VAL A 466 -16.87 -6.52 -11.58
CA VAL A 466 -15.74 -6.80 -10.68
C VAL A 466 -14.51 -7.32 -11.41
N GLU A 467 -14.68 -8.12 -12.46
CA GLU A 467 -13.57 -8.63 -13.28
C GLU A 467 -12.70 -7.53 -13.92
N ARG A 468 -13.28 -6.34 -14.16
CA ARG A 468 -12.58 -5.17 -14.75
C ARG A 468 -12.00 -4.23 -13.70
N LEU A 469 -12.35 -4.40 -12.44
CA LEU A 469 -11.80 -3.62 -11.36
C LEU A 469 -10.33 -3.97 -11.13
N SER A 470 -9.54 -2.99 -10.77
CA SER A 470 -8.18 -3.20 -10.26
C SER A 470 -8.22 -4.02 -8.97
N TYR A 471 -7.09 -4.63 -8.62
CA TYR A 471 -7.01 -5.42 -7.38
C TYR A 471 -7.31 -4.55 -6.14
N GLY A 472 -6.82 -3.32 -6.09
CA GLY A 472 -7.09 -2.38 -5.00
C GLY A 472 -8.57 -1.98 -4.89
N GLU A 473 -9.29 -1.84 -6.01
CA GLU A 473 -10.73 -1.59 -6.02
C GLU A 473 -11.51 -2.79 -5.50
N ARG A 474 -11.13 -4.00 -5.93
CA ARG A 474 -11.71 -5.24 -5.41
C ARG A 474 -11.48 -5.37 -3.90
N ALA A 475 -10.29 -5.03 -3.40
CA ALA A 475 -9.98 -5.01 -1.98
C ALA A 475 -10.90 -4.05 -1.20
N ARG A 476 -11.10 -2.83 -1.69
CA ARG A 476 -12.01 -1.86 -1.07
C ARG A 476 -13.47 -2.33 -1.10
N LEU A 477 -13.92 -2.99 -2.18
CA LEU A 477 -15.26 -3.55 -2.28
C LEU A 477 -15.49 -4.69 -1.29
N ALA A 478 -14.51 -5.59 -1.13
CA ALA A 478 -14.56 -6.66 -0.15
C ALA A 478 -14.64 -6.11 1.28
N LEU A 479 -13.88 -5.06 1.59
CA LEU A 479 -13.97 -4.36 2.87
C LEU A 479 -15.34 -3.69 3.09
N ALA A 480 -15.91 -3.07 2.06
CA ALA A 480 -17.25 -2.49 2.13
C ALA A 480 -18.31 -3.56 2.44
N ARG A 481 -18.23 -4.73 1.81
CA ARG A 481 -19.11 -5.87 2.14
C ARG A 481 -18.91 -6.37 3.57
N LEU A 482 -17.66 -6.45 4.02
CA LEU A 482 -17.34 -6.92 5.36
C LEU A 482 -17.97 -6.03 6.44
N THR A 483 -17.99 -4.71 6.26
CA THR A 483 -18.64 -3.80 7.22
C THR A 483 -20.15 -3.95 7.30
N LEU A 484 -20.77 -4.46 6.24
CA LEU A 484 -22.22 -4.71 6.20
C LEU A 484 -22.62 -6.07 6.76
N SER A 485 -21.68 -6.97 6.99
CA SER A 485 -21.96 -8.36 7.41
C SER A 485 -22.51 -8.48 8.84
N GLY A 486 -22.38 -7.43 9.66
CA GLY A 486 -22.71 -7.51 11.10
C GLY A 486 -21.84 -8.48 11.88
N ALA A 487 -20.65 -8.77 11.36
CA ALA A 487 -19.71 -9.69 11.96
C ALA A 487 -19.18 -9.18 13.31
N ASN A 488 -19.05 -10.09 14.28
CA ASN A 488 -18.39 -9.83 15.56
C ASN A 488 -17.07 -10.59 15.72
N LEU A 489 -16.74 -11.47 14.77
CA LEU A 489 -15.42 -12.06 14.56
C LEU A 489 -14.98 -11.79 13.13
N LEU A 490 -13.84 -11.10 12.96
CA LEU A 490 -13.21 -10.86 11.67
C LEU A 490 -12.01 -11.80 11.48
N LEU A 491 -12.03 -12.57 10.39
CA LEU A 491 -10.87 -13.31 9.89
C LEU A 491 -10.32 -12.55 8.69
N LEU A 492 -9.07 -12.10 8.77
CA LEU A 492 -8.46 -11.24 7.78
C LEU A 492 -7.17 -11.87 7.26
N ASP A 493 -7.15 -12.26 5.98
CA ASP A 493 -5.98 -12.85 5.34
C ASP A 493 -5.28 -11.79 4.48
N GLU A 494 -4.19 -11.22 5.00
CA GLU A 494 -3.39 -10.17 4.38
C GLU A 494 -4.22 -8.96 3.86
N PRO A 495 -5.11 -8.37 4.67
CA PRO A 495 -6.09 -7.39 4.23
C PRO A 495 -5.47 -6.05 3.80
N THR A 496 -4.23 -5.81 4.16
CA THR A 496 -3.50 -4.57 3.86
C THR A 496 -2.71 -4.63 2.57
N ASN A 497 -2.59 -5.81 1.96
CA ASN A 497 -1.94 -5.95 0.67
C ASN A 497 -2.68 -5.15 -0.40
N HIS A 498 -1.94 -4.45 -1.26
CA HIS A 498 -2.47 -3.59 -2.34
C HIS A 498 -3.27 -2.35 -1.89
N LEU A 499 -3.36 -2.08 -0.58
CA LEU A 499 -3.83 -0.80 -0.08
C LEU A 499 -2.67 0.19 -0.05
N ASP A 500 -2.92 1.40 -0.56
CA ASP A 500 -1.98 2.50 -0.35
C ASP A 500 -1.90 2.89 1.13
N ILE A 501 -0.84 3.58 1.50
CA ILE A 501 -0.58 3.91 2.91
C ILE A 501 -1.76 4.67 3.55
N PRO A 502 -2.37 5.70 2.92
CA PRO A 502 -3.53 6.36 3.49
C PRO A 502 -4.74 5.44 3.72
N SER A 503 -5.02 4.52 2.79
CA SER A 503 -6.10 3.54 2.94
C SER A 503 -5.80 2.52 4.04
N ARG A 504 -4.54 2.07 4.14
CA ARG A 504 -4.06 1.17 5.18
C ARG A 504 -4.21 1.79 6.57
N GLU A 505 -3.76 3.04 6.76
CA GLU A 505 -3.87 3.75 8.05
C GLU A 505 -5.31 3.88 8.54
N ARG A 506 -6.24 4.11 7.63
CA ARG A 506 -7.67 4.19 7.94
C ARG A 506 -8.27 2.84 8.28
N PHE A 507 -7.89 1.81 7.53
CA PHE A 507 -8.29 0.45 7.82
C PHE A 507 -7.81 0.02 9.21
N GLU A 508 -6.55 0.27 9.55
CA GLU A 508 -5.99 0.03 10.88
C GLU A 508 -6.75 0.79 11.96
N ALA A 509 -7.02 2.09 11.74
CA ALA A 509 -7.77 2.90 12.68
C ALA A 509 -9.19 2.34 12.93
N ALA A 510 -9.86 1.86 11.88
CA ALA A 510 -11.17 1.24 12.01
C ALA A 510 -11.12 -0.08 12.79
N LEU A 511 -10.09 -0.91 12.57
CA LEU A 511 -9.90 -2.16 13.34
C LEU A 511 -9.56 -1.90 14.82
N VAL A 512 -8.85 -0.81 15.12
CA VAL A 512 -8.58 -0.41 16.52
C VAL A 512 -9.89 -0.07 17.25
N HIS A 513 -10.85 0.54 16.55
CA HIS A 513 -12.16 0.93 17.11
C HIS A 513 -13.25 -0.15 16.96
N PHE A 514 -12.91 -1.27 16.35
CA PHE A 514 -13.86 -2.38 16.23
C PHE A 514 -14.06 -3.08 17.57
N ASP A 515 -15.30 -3.11 18.05
CA ASP A 515 -15.66 -3.69 19.35
C ASP A 515 -15.70 -5.24 19.35
N GLY A 516 -15.53 -5.89 18.19
CA GLY A 516 -15.48 -7.34 18.05
C GLY A 516 -14.09 -7.93 18.25
N THR A 517 -13.95 -9.18 17.83
CA THR A 517 -12.71 -9.96 17.88
C THR A 517 -12.08 -10.03 16.47
N VAL A 518 -10.76 -9.98 16.39
CA VAL A 518 -10.04 -10.04 15.11
C VAL A 518 -8.98 -11.13 15.16
N LEU A 519 -8.93 -11.97 14.12
CA LEU A 519 -7.80 -12.83 13.80
C LEU A 519 -7.28 -12.44 12.42
N ALA A 520 -6.09 -11.85 12.36
CA ALA A 520 -5.54 -11.30 11.13
C ALA A 520 -4.16 -11.89 10.81
N VAL A 521 -3.92 -12.22 9.56
CA VAL A 521 -2.59 -12.48 9.01
C VAL A 521 -2.02 -11.14 8.55
N LEU A 522 -0.93 -10.71 9.16
CA LEU A 522 -0.24 -9.47 8.82
C LEU A 522 1.27 -9.71 8.74
N HIS A 523 1.94 -8.99 7.83
CA HIS A 523 3.39 -9.01 7.65
C HIS A 523 4.05 -7.67 8.00
N ASP A 524 3.31 -6.56 7.92
CA ASP A 524 3.78 -5.22 8.24
C ASP A 524 3.91 -5.04 9.76
N ARG A 525 5.13 -4.84 10.24
CA ARG A 525 5.45 -4.66 11.67
C ARG A 525 4.74 -3.45 12.30
N TYR A 526 4.54 -2.38 11.53
CA TYR A 526 3.84 -1.19 12.01
C TYR A 526 2.36 -1.49 12.27
N SER A 527 1.71 -2.21 11.34
CA SER A 527 0.33 -2.68 11.52
C SER A 527 0.20 -3.64 12.70
N ILE A 528 1.17 -4.55 12.87
CA ILE A 528 1.20 -5.50 13.99
C ILE A 528 1.29 -4.74 15.32
N ALA A 529 2.25 -3.83 15.48
CA ALA A 529 2.44 -3.06 16.70
C ALA A 529 1.21 -2.19 17.05
N ARG A 530 0.49 -1.71 16.05
CA ARG A 530 -0.70 -0.86 16.24
C ARG A 530 -1.97 -1.63 16.59
N LEU A 531 -2.15 -2.81 16.00
CA LEU A 531 -3.40 -3.58 16.07
C LEU A 531 -3.39 -4.70 17.10
N ALA A 532 -2.25 -5.40 17.26
CA ALA A 532 -2.22 -6.64 17.98
C ALA A 532 -2.36 -6.44 19.49
N THR A 533 -3.28 -7.18 20.12
CA THR A 533 -3.27 -7.41 21.57
C THR A 533 -2.47 -8.67 21.92
N ARG A 534 -2.32 -9.58 20.94
CA ARG A 534 -1.55 -10.82 21.05
C ARG A 534 -1.01 -11.22 19.68
N VAL A 535 0.23 -11.69 19.61
CA VAL A 535 0.86 -12.19 18.40
C VAL A 535 1.14 -13.68 18.55
N VAL A 536 0.74 -14.46 17.56
CA VAL A 536 1.02 -15.90 17.46
C VAL A 536 1.76 -16.18 16.17
N GLU A 537 2.77 -17.04 16.24
CA GLU A 537 3.56 -17.45 15.08
C GLU A 537 3.26 -18.91 14.73
N LEU A 538 2.88 -19.15 13.48
CA LEU A 538 2.75 -20.48 12.92
C LEU A 538 4.06 -20.84 12.21
N ARG A 539 4.84 -21.71 12.86
CA ARG A 539 6.13 -22.18 12.33
C ARG A 539 6.26 -23.70 12.58
N ASP A 540 6.84 -24.42 11.63
CA ASP A 540 7.02 -25.88 11.72
C ASP A 540 5.71 -26.61 12.04
N SER A 541 4.61 -26.21 11.39
CA SER A 541 3.26 -26.76 11.55
C SER A 541 2.64 -26.58 12.96
N ALA A 542 3.26 -25.81 13.85
CA ALA A 542 2.80 -25.56 15.21
C ALA A 542 2.63 -24.07 15.50
N LEU A 543 1.68 -23.72 16.40
CA LEU A 543 1.50 -22.37 16.90
C LEU A 543 2.34 -22.12 18.14
N ARG A 544 2.98 -20.93 18.18
CA ARG A 544 3.74 -20.46 19.34
C ARG A 544 3.32 -19.01 19.67
N GLU A 545 3.16 -18.69 20.91
CA GLU A 545 2.96 -17.30 21.33
C GLU A 545 4.28 -16.54 21.25
N ARG A 546 4.24 -15.34 20.67
CA ARG A 546 5.36 -14.39 20.69
C ARG A 546 5.16 -13.37 21.79
N CYS A 547 6.12 -13.32 22.73
CA CYS A 547 6.10 -12.34 23.82
C CYS A 547 6.50 -10.92 23.36
N ASP A 548 7.16 -10.78 22.20
CA ASP A 548 7.68 -9.50 21.72
C ASP A 548 6.74 -8.94 20.64
N VAL A 549 5.98 -7.91 21.02
CA VAL A 549 5.15 -7.09 20.10
C VAL A 549 5.98 -5.95 19.49
N HIS A 550 7.30 -5.87 19.80
CA HIS A 550 8.22 -4.78 19.40
C HIS A 550 9.21 -5.20 18.33
#